data_fe1aee61df321829ab8b0d5855ce3f9c
#
_entry.id   fe1aee61df321829ab8b0d5855ce3f9c
#
_cell.length_a   1.000
_cell.length_b   1.000
_cell.length_c   1.000
_cell.angle_alpha   90.00
_cell.angle_beta   90.00
_cell.angle_gamma   90.00
#
_symmetry.space_group_name_H-M   'P 1'
#
loop_
_entity.id
_entity.type
_entity.pdbx_description
1 polymer ?
#
loop_
_entity_poly.entity_id
_entity_poly.type
_entity_poly.pdbx_seq_one_letter_code
_entity_poly.pdbx_strand_id
1 'polypeptide(L)'
;MAESGADGPALEGFRDYLLLLARLHLDPRLRSKLDPSDVVQQTLLKAHAQWDRIRDRPDREVRAWLRTILANTLIDAARKFAH
;
A
#
# COMPACT_ATOMS: atom_id res chain seq x y z
N MET A 1 18.27 -12.40 16.11
CA MET A 1 17.34 -13.06 15.83
C MET A 1 16.10 -12.30 15.45
N ALA A 2 15.38 -11.90 16.28
CA ALA A 2 14.11 -11.35 15.89
C ALA A 2 14.20 -10.34 14.78
N GLU A 3 15.27 -9.69 14.68
CA GLU A 3 15.36 -8.65 13.72
C GLU A 3 15.39 -9.13 12.31
N SER A 4 15.73 -10.35 12.08
CA SER A 4 15.75 -10.83 10.72
C SER A 4 14.36 -10.76 10.09
N GLY A 5 13.31 -10.82 10.90
CA GLY A 5 11.97 -10.71 10.39
C GLY A 5 11.38 -9.32 10.50
N ALA A 6 12.17 -8.37 10.97
CA ALA A 6 11.64 -7.05 11.30
C ALA A 6 11.14 -6.29 10.08
N ASP A 7 11.80 -6.43 8.94
CA ASP A 7 11.40 -5.69 7.75
C ASP A 7 10.02 -6.09 7.29
N GLY A 8 9.77 -7.39 7.18
CA GLY A 8 8.47 -7.89 6.77
C GLY A 8 7.38 -7.55 7.77
N PRO A 9 7.57 -7.89 9.07
CA PRO A 9 6.56 -7.52 10.06
C PRO A 9 6.34 -6.03 10.18
N ALA A 10 7.40 -5.23 10.07
CA ALA A 10 7.26 -3.78 10.18
C ALA A 10 6.42 -3.21 9.04
N LEU A 11 6.69 -3.65 7.82
CA LEU A 11 5.92 -3.20 6.66
C LEU A 11 4.50 -3.76 6.71
N GLU A 12 4.36 -5.01 7.12
CA GLU A 12 3.05 -5.64 7.25
C GLU A 12 2.18 -4.91 8.28
N GLY A 13 2.79 -4.26 9.25
CA GLY A 13 2.06 -3.48 10.25
C GLY A 13 1.25 -2.33 9.67
N PHE A 14 1.54 -1.93 8.44
CA PHE A 14 0.78 -0.87 7.77
C PHE A 14 -0.36 -1.40 6.92
N ARG A 15 -0.52 -2.72 6.83
CA ARG A 15 -1.54 -3.31 5.96
C ARG A 15 -2.94 -2.83 6.28
N ASP A 16 -3.32 -2.86 7.55
CA ASP A 16 -4.67 -2.46 7.95
C ASP A 16 -4.93 -0.98 7.67
N TYR A 17 -3.93 -0.15 7.92
CA TYR A 17 -3.99 1.27 7.61
C TYR A 17 -4.21 1.49 6.11
N LEU A 18 -3.41 0.81 5.29
CA LEU A 18 -3.53 0.93 3.84
C LEU A 18 -4.86 0.39 3.34
N LEU A 19 -5.35 -0.69 3.94
CA LEU A 19 -6.64 -1.25 3.54
C LEU A 19 -7.77 -0.27 3.82
N LEU A 20 -7.74 0.38 4.97
CA LEU A 20 -8.72 1.40 5.28
C LEU A 20 -8.69 2.53 4.25
N LEU A 21 -7.49 3.02 3.93
CA LEU A 21 -7.37 4.08 2.95
C LEU A 21 -7.84 3.65 1.57
N ALA A 22 -7.51 2.42 1.17
CA ALA A 22 -7.94 1.90 -0.12
C ALA A 22 -9.46 1.86 -0.21
N ARG A 23 -10.11 1.40 0.86
CA ARG A 23 -11.57 1.35 0.90
C ARG A 23 -12.19 2.74 0.84
N LEU A 24 -11.59 3.69 1.52
CA LEU A 24 -12.10 5.05 1.55
C LEU A 24 -11.96 5.77 0.21
N HIS A 25 -10.91 5.46 -0.52
CA HIS A 25 -10.60 6.18 -1.76
C HIS A 25 -11.00 5.44 -3.03
N LEU A 26 -11.41 4.19 -2.91
CA LEU A 26 -11.83 3.43 -4.09
C LEU A 26 -13.22 3.88 -4.50
N ASP A 27 -13.34 4.30 -5.77
CA ASP A 27 -14.63 4.67 -6.32
C ASP A 27 -15.61 3.51 -6.17
N PRO A 28 -16.78 3.73 -5.57
CA PRO A 28 -17.78 2.66 -5.41
C PRO A 28 -18.10 1.92 -6.71
N ARG A 29 -18.04 2.60 -7.86
CA ARG A 29 -18.32 1.97 -9.13
C ARG A 29 -17.29 0.92 -9.53
N LEU A 30 -16.11 0.99 -8.91
CA LEU A 30 -15.04 0.03 -9.21
C LEU A 30 -14.99 -1.13 -8.22
N ARG A 31 -15.81 -1.11 -7.18
CA ARG A 31 -15.73 -2.14 -6.13
C ARG A 31 -16.03 -3.54 -6.64
N SER A 32 -16.81 -3.66 -7.70
CA SER A 32 -17.09 -4.95 -8.30
C SER A 32 -15.93 -5.44 -9.16
N LYS A 33 -14.99 -4.57 -9.49
CA LYS A 33 -13.88 -4.90 -10.39
C LYS A 33 -12.52 -4.88 -9.70
N LEU A 34 -12.42 -4.15 -8.60
CA LEU A 34 -11.17 -4.01 -7.86
C LEU A 34 -11.39 -4.40 -6.41
N ASP A 35 -10.56 -5.33 -5.95
CA ASP A 35 -10.56 -5.71 -4.54
C ASP A 35 -9.54 -4.82 -3.82
N PRO A 36 -9.96 -4.05 -2.79
CA PRO A 36 -9.01 -3.23 -2.05
C PRO A 36 -7.83 -4.02 -1.50
N SER A 37 -8.05 -5.28 -1.11
CA SER A 37 -6.95 -6.12 -0.62
C SER A 37 -5.89 -6.35 -1.68
N ASP A 38 -6.28 -6.51 -2.94
CA ASP A 38 -5.33 -6.69 -4.02
C ASP A 38 -4.52 -5.42 -4.26
N VAL A 39 -5.17 -4.26 -4.16
CA VAL A 39 -4.48 -2.99 -4.30
C VAL A 39 -3.46 -2.81 -3.19
N VAL A 40 -3.82 -3.16 -1.96
CA VAL A 40 -2.91 -3.10 -0.83
C VAL A 40 -1.74 -4.06 -1.02
N GLN A 41 -2.02 -5.27 -1.50
CA GLN A 41 -0.96 -6.24 -1.75
C GLN A 41 0.06 -5.70 -2.76
N GLN A 42 -0.42 -5.11 -3.85
CA GLN A 42 0.47 -4.51 -4.83
C GLN A 42 1.26 -3.34 -4.25
N THR A 43 0.60 -2.52 -3.41
CA THR A 43 1.27 -1.42 -2.74
C THR A 43 2.41 -1.92 -1.86
N LEU A 44 2.15 -2.96 -1.08
CA LEU A 44 3.17 -3.53 -0.20
C LEU A 44 4.32 -4.16 -0.98
N LEU A 45 4.03 -4.79 -2.12
CA LEU A 45 5.09 -5.35 -2.96
C LEU A 45 6.00 -4.24 -3.50
N LYS A 46 5.43 -3.13 -3.95
CA LYS A 46 6.21 -2.00 -4.42
C LYS A 46 7.03 -1.39 -3.29
N ALA A 47 6.41 -1.28 -2.13
CA ALA A 47 7.08 -0.72 -0.96
C ALA A 47 8.22 -1.62 -0.52
N HIS A 48 8.01 -2.92 -0.55
CA HIS A 48 9.03 -3.88 -0.13
C HIS A 48 10.30 -3.75 -0.98
N ALA A 49 10.15 -3.48 -2.26
CA ALA A 49 11.28 -3.34 -3.16
C ALA A 49 12.19 -2.16 -2.78
N GLN A 50 11.65 -1.18 -2.07
CA GLN A 50 12.41 0.01 -1.69
C GLN A 50 12.50 0.19 -0.17
N TRP A 51 12.10 -0.82 0.57
CA TRP A 51 11.97 -0.71 2.02
C TRP A 51 13.27 -0.32 2.71
N ASP A 52 14.41 -0.82 2.24
CA ASP A 52 15.69 -0.52 2.85
C ASP A 52 16.01 0.98 2.85
N ARG A 53 15.46 1.72 1.91
CA ARG A 53 15.72 3.15 1.81
C ARG A 53 14.87 3.98 2.75
N ILE A 54 13.72 3.44 3.18
CA ILE A 54 12.73 4.25 3.89
C ILE A 54 12.50 3.77 5.31
N ARG A 55 12.88 2.53 5.62
CA ARG A 55 12.50 1.90 6.89
C ARG A 55 12.98 2.64 8.14
N ASP A 56 14.07 3.39 8.03
CA ASP A 56 14.63 4.11 9.17
C ASP A 56 14.07 5.52 9.32
N ARG A 57 13.17 5.91 8.44
CA ARG A 57 12.54 7.22 8.51
C ARG A 57 11.47 7.24 9.59
N PRO A 58 11.13 8.44 10.11
CA PRO A 58 10.04 8.53 11.07
C PRO A 58 8.75 7.96 10.51
N ASP A 59 7.91 7.40 11.40
CA ASP A 59 6.66 6.77 11.00
C ASP A 59 5.82 7.64 10.08
N ARG A 60 5.72 8.92 10.37
CA ARG A 60 4.90 9.81 9.54
C ARG A 60 5.40 9.90 8.11
N GLU A 61 6.72 9.82 7.93
CA GLU A 61 7.29 9.84 6.59
C GLU A 61 7.06 8.52 5.87
N VAL A 62 7.17 7.42 6.60
CA VAL A 62 6.87 6.11 6.04
C VAL A 62 5.41 6.06 5.59
N ARG A 63 4.50 6.55 6.41
CA ARG A 63 3.08 6.57 6.06
C ARG A 63 2.80 7.43 4.84
N ALA A 64 3.42 8.61 4.77
CA ALA A 64 3.24 9.49 3.63
C ALA A 64 3.74 8.84 2.35
N TRP A 65 4.87 8.17 2.43
CA TRP A 65 5.43 7.44 1.30
C TRP A 65 4.51 6.31 0.85
N LEU A 66 4.00 5.53 1.83
CA LEU A 66 3.08 4.45 1.52
C LEU A 66 1.78 4.97 0.89
N ARG A 67 1.28 6.10 1.38
CA ARG A 67 0.07 6.71 0.79
C ARG A 67 0.30 7.08 -0.67
N THR A 68 1.49 7.57 -0.99
CA THR A 68 1.81 7.93 -2.37
C THR A 68 1.81 6.68 -3.25
N ILE A 69 2.42 5.60 -2.77
CA ILE A 69 2.42 4.35 -3.54
C ILE A 69 0.99 3.83 -3.71
N LEU A 70 0.21 3.87 -2.63
CA LEU A 70 -1.18 3.42 -2.69
C LEU A 70 -1.99 4.23 -3.69
N ALA A 71 -1.86 5.56 -3.65
CA ALA A 71 -2.59 6.43 -4.57
C ALA A 71 -2.24 6.12 -6.02
N ASN A 72 -0.94 5.95 -6.30
CA ASN A 72 -0.51 5.61 -7.65
C ASN A 72 -1.02 4.23 -8.08
N THR A 73 -1.04 3.28 -7.16
CA THR A 73 -1.55 1.95 -7.45
C THR A 73 -3.04 1.98 -7.74
N LEU A 74 -3.80 2.78 -6.98
CA LEU A 74 -5.24 2.95 -7.23
C LEU A 74 -5.48 3.59 -8.60
N ILE A 75 -4.72 4.61 -8.95
CA ILE A 75 -4.86 5.28 -10.24
C ILE A 75 -4.58 4.30 -11.36
N ASP A 76 -3.49 3.54 -11.25
CA ASP A 76 -3.13 2.57 -12.29
C ASP A 76 -4.20 1.49 -12.44
N ALA A 77 -4.72 1.00 -11.31
CA ALA A 77 -5.76 -0.03 -11.35
C ALA A 77 -7.03 0.52 -11.98
N ALA A 78 -7.41 1.75 -11.63
CA ALA A 78 -8.62 2.36 -12.17
C ALA A 78 -8.52 2.57 -13.67
N ARG A 79 -7.34 2.90 -14.18
CA ARG A 79 -7.15 3.11 -15.62
C ARG A 79 -7.51 1.88 -16.45
N LYS A 80 -7.33 0.70 -15.89
CA LYS A 80 -7.64 -0.53 -16.61
C LYS A 80 -9.12 -0.66 -16.90
N PHE A 81 -9.96 0.05 -16.17
CA PHE A 81 -11.41 -0.03 -16.32
C PHE A 81 -12.02 1.29 -16.78
N ALA A 82 -11.18 2.21 -17.27
CA ALA A 82 -11.64 3.55 -17.61
C ALA A 82 -12.19 3.67 -19.03
N HIS A 83 -12.30 2.59 -19.75
CA HIS A 83 -12.76 2.61 -21.15
C HIS A 83 -14.25 2.52 -21.26
#